data_2212a32adebb773e7cfb962c0dcca9ec
#
_entry.id   2212a32adebb773e7cfb962c0dcca9ec
#
_cell.length_a   1.000
_cell.length_b   1.000
_cell.length_c   1.000
_cell.angle_alpha   90.00
_cell.angle_beta   90.00
_cell.angle_gamma   90.00
#
_symmetry.space_group_name_H-M   'P 1'
#
loop_
_entity.id
_entity.type
_entity.pdbx_description
1 polymer ?
#
loop_
_entity_poly.entity_id
_entity_poly.type
_entity_poly.pdbx_seq_one_letter_code
_entity_poly.pdbx_strand_id
1 'polypeptide(L)'
;IGDSTSEKIKKDIGTAIPSNNNTYAVKGRDIRSGTPKEVNISEEDSAEALNPILKEIVSGIKKALEHTPPELSADLVDMGLTMTGGGSLLKNIDKRFSKETGLPVNIADDPLSCVAIGTGKALENQEIFSEVLSEY
;
A
#
# COMPACT_ATOMS: atom_id res chain seq x y z
N ILE A 1 19.05 -3.64 -12.84
CA ILE A 1 18.99 -2.54 -11.85
C ILE A 1 19.06 -3.12 -10.43
N GLY A 2 19.51 -2.32 -9.47
CA GLY A 2 19.55 -2.70 -8.06
C GLY A 2 18.30 -2.23 -7.29
N ASP A 3 18.18 -2.67 -6.04
CA ASP A 3 17.00 -2.42 -5.19
C ASP A 3 16.72 -0.93 -4.98
N SER A 4 17.76 -0.11 -4.78
CA SER A 4 17.57 1.33 -4.59
C SER A 4 17.00 2.03 -5.85
N THR A 5 17.37 1.55 -7.04
CA THR A 5 16.81 2.05 -8.30
C THR A 5 15.37 1.61 -8.46
N SER A 6 15.05 0.36 -8.11
CA SER A 6 13.69 -0.17 -8.13
C SER A 6 12.77 0.59 -7.18
N GLU A 7 13.26 0.89 -5.96
CA GLU A 7 12.52 1.69 -4.99
C GLU A 7 12.25 3.12 -5.49
N LYS A 8 13.24 3.72 -6.16
CA LYS A 8 13.07 5.04 -6.78
C LYS A 8 12.01 5.01 -7.87
N ILE A 9 12.04 4.03 -8.78
CA ILE A 9 11.04 3.86 -9.83
C ILE A 9 9.65 3.72 -9.20
N LYS A 10 9.52 2.88 -8.18
CA LYS A 10 8.24 2.71 -7.46
C LYS A 10 7.71 4.03 -6.89
N LYS A 11 8.56 4.88 -6.33
CA LYS A 11 8.16 6.17 -5.77
C LYS A 11 7.81 7.20 -6.85
N ASP A 12 8.52 7.20 -7.98
CA ASP A 12 8.37 8.22 -9.02
C ASP A 12 7.17 7.92 -9.94
N ILE A 13 7.03 6.67 -10.40
CA ILE A 13 5.97 6.27 -11.36
C ILE A 13 5.14 5.07 -10.92
N GLY A 14 5.38 4.51 -9.72
CA GLY A 14 4.62 3.37 -9.20
C GLY A 14 3.14 3.73 -9.07
N THR A 15 2.27 2.87 -9.56
CA THR A 15 0.83 3.04 -9.47
C THR A 15 0.12 1.70 -9.37
N ALA A 16 -0.96 1.66 -8.59
CA ALA A 16 -1.83 0.48 -8.51
C ALA A 16 -2.80 0.39 -9.68
N ILE A 17 -3.15 1.54 -10.28
CA ILE A 17 -3.97 1.67 -11.49
C ILE A 17 -3.31 2.73 -12.37
N PRO A 18 -2.89 2.40 -13.60
CA PRO A 18 -2.35 3.38 -14.53
C PRO A 18 -3.38 4.48 -14.82
N SER A 19 -2.95 5.71 -14.83
CA SER A 19 -3.83 6.86 -15.07
C SER A 19 -3.29 7.83 -16.13
N ASN A 20 -1.98 7.78 -16.40
CA ASN A 20 -1.30 8.63 -17.34
C ASN A 20 -0.27 7.83 -18.14
N ASN A 21 0.14 8.35 -19.28
CA ASN A 21 1.20 7.76 -20.11
C ASN A 21 2.60 8.26 -19.66
N ASN A 22 2.82 8.41 -18.34
CA ASN A 22 4.12 8.81 -17.84
C ASN A 22 5.13 7.70 -18.04
N THR A 23 6.35 8.09 -18.43
CA THR A 23 7.48 7.19 -18.55
C THR A 23 8.66 7.67 -17.72
N TYR A 24 9.47 6.73 -17.25
CA TYR A 24 10.68 6.99 -16.49
C TYR A 24 11.88 6.30 -17.16
N ALA A 25 12.90 7.09 -17.52
CA ALA A 25 14.12 6.55 -18.12
C ALA A 25 15.02 5.93 -17.06
N VAL A 26 15.25 4.63 -17.18
CA VAL A 26 16.08 3.83 -16.26
C VAL A 26 17.34 3.38 -16.93
N LYS A 27 18.48 3.64 -16.29
CA LYS A 27 19.80 3.16 -16.72
C LYS A 27 20.17 1.91 -15.93
N GLY A 28 20.59 0.89 -16.65
CA GLY A 28 21.01 -0.37 -16.05
C GLY A 28 21.99 -1.12 -16.92
N ARG A 29 22.30 -2.36 -16.54
CA ARG A 29 23.12 -3.26 -17.34
C ARG A 29 22.23 -4.32 -17.97
N ASP A 30 22.33 -4.48 -19.27
CA ASP A 30 21.71 -5.57 -19.98
C ASP A 30 22.32 -6.90 -19.52
N ILE A 31 21.48 -7.83 -19.08
CA ILE A 31 21.93 -9.11 -18.51
C ILE A 31 22.56 -10.01 -19.59
N ARG A 32 22.11 -9.90 -20.85
CA ARG A 32 22.58 -10.75 -21.93
C ARG A 32 23.93 -10.27 -22.50
N SER A 33 24.03 -8.96 -22.75
CA SER A 33 25.23 -8.37 -23.38
C SER A 33 26.27 -7.87 -22.37
N GLY A 34 25.85 -7.68 -21.09
CA GLY A 34 26.70 -7.08 -20.06
C GLY A 34 26.91 -5.57 -20.22
N THR A 35 26.34 -4.95 -21.26
CA THR A 35 26.56 -3.54 -21.60
C THR A 35 25.57 -2.61 -20.88
N PRO A 36 25.95 -1.34 -20.64
CA PRO A 36 25.03 -0.32 -20.17
C PRO A 36 23.88 -0.14 -21.16
N LYS A 37 22.65 -0.05 -20.64
CA LYS A 37 21.44 0.18 -21.44
C LYS A 37 20.49 1.12 -20.71
N GLU A 38 19.81 1.97 -21.47
CA GLU A 38 18.71 2.80 -21.00
C GLU A 38 17.38 2.24 -21.53
N VAL A 39 16.37 2.17 -20.66
CA VAL A 39 15.04 1.67 -20.99
C VAL A 39 14.03 2.63 -20.38
N ASN A 40 12.98 2.98 -21.13
CA ASN A 40 11.84 3.70 -20.59
C ASN A 40 10.85 2.71 -20.01
N ILE A 41 10.46 2.94 -18.76
CA ILE A 41 9.44 2.18 -18.03
C ILE A 41 8.20 3.07 -17.96
N SER A 42 7.02 2.51 -18.30
CA SER A 42 5.74 3.19 -18.21
C SER A 42 5.03 2.95 -16.86
N GLU A 43 3.99 3.73 -16.57
CA GLU A 43 3.07 3.44 -15.45
C GLU A 43 2.43 2.05 -15.60
N GLU A 44 2.15 1.60 -16.82
CA GLU A 44 1.59 0.27 -17.10
C GLU A 44 2.57 -0.84 -16.72
N ASP A 45 3.85 -0.73 -17.13
CA ASP A 45 4.88 -1.69 -16.75
C ASP A 45 5.02 -1.78 -15.22
N SER A 46 4.97 -0.65 -14.53
CA SER A 46 5.02 -0.58 -13.07
C SER A 46 3.80 -1.23 -12.43
N ALA A 47 2.60 -0.94 -12.92
CA ALA A 47 1.36 -1.52 -12.41
C ALA A 47 1.30 -3.04 -12.65
N GLU A 48 1.77 -3.52 -13.80
CA GLU A 48 1.87 -4.94 -14.11
C GLU A 48 2.82 -5.65 -13.14
N ALA A 49 4.00 -5.07 -12.90
CA ALA A 49 4.97 -5.61 -11.96
C ALA A 49 4.46 -5.66 -10.51
N LEU A 50 3.66 -4.69 -10.09
CA LEU A 50 3.09 -4.60 -8.73
C LEU A 50 1.81 -5.47 -8.57
N ASN A 51 1.15 -5.83 -9.66
CA ASN A 51 -0.15 -6.49 -9.63
C ASN A 51 -0.20 -7.80 -8.81
N PRO A 52 0.80 -8.72 -8.85
CA PRO A 52 0.79 -9.93 -8.04
C PRO A 52 0.72 -9.61 -6.54
N ILE A 53 1.55 -8.67 -6.07
CA ILE A 53 1.61 -8.26 -4.66
C ILE A 53 0.31 -7.58 -4.23
N LEU A 54 -0.23 -6.69 -5.07
CA LEU A 54 -1.51 -6.02 -4.78
C LEU A 54 -2.67 -7.01 -4.67
N LYS A 55 -2.71 -8.04 -5.51
CA LYS A 55 -3.71 -9.13 -5.42
C LYS A 55 -3.56 -9.92 -4.13
N GLU A 56 -2.35 -10.20 -3.70
CA GLU A 56 -2.09 -10.90 -2.44
C GLU A 56 -2.60 -10.08 -1.25
N ILE A 57 -2.32 -8.77 -1.22
CA ILE A 57 -2.84 -7.87 -0.19
C ILE A 57 -4.37 -7.85 -0.18
N VAL A 58 -5.01 -7.71 -1.34
CA VAL A 58 -6.48 -7.77 -1.45
C VAL A 58 -7.04 -9.09 -0.93
N SER A 59 -6.38 -10.22 -1.24
CA SER A 59 -6.78 -11.52 -0.70
C SER A 59 -6.69 -11.56 0.83
N GLY A 60 -5.64 -10.96 1.40
CA GLY A 60 -5.49 -10.82 2.85
C GLY A 60 -6.60 -9.98 3.47
N ILE A 61 -6.94 -8.83 2.85
CA ILE A 61 -8.04 -7.97 3.30
C ILE A 61 -9.37 -8.75 3.28
N LYS A 62 -9.68 -9.45 2.18
CA LYS A 62 -10.92 -10.23 2.05
C LYS A 62 -11.03 -11.31 3.13
N LYS A 63 -9.93 -12.03 3.40
CA LYS A 63 -9.88 -13.00 4.50
C LYS A 63 -10.13 -12.37 5.88
N ALA A 64 -9.58 -11.20 6.15
CA ALA A 64 -9.85 -10.49 7.39
C ALA A 64 -11.32 -10.09 7.51
N LEU A 65 -11.92 -9.60 6.41
CA LEU A 65 -13.34 -9.25 6.36
C LEU A 65 -14.25 -10.46 6.57
N GLU A 66 -13.91 -11.65 6.05
CA GLU A 66 -14.64 -12.90 6.25
C GLU A 66 -14.68 -13.33 7.74
N HIS A 67 -13.66 -12.98 8.52
CA HIS A 67 -13.56 -13.28 9.95
C HIS A 67 -14.10 -12.15 10.83
N THR A 68 -14.54 -11.04 10.23
CA THR A 68 -15.08 -9.90 10.97
C THR A 68 -16.54 -10.21 11.41
N PRO A 69 -16.89 -10.00 12.69
CA PRO A 69 -18.27 -10.17 13.16
C PRO A 69 -19.26 -9.33 12.34
N PRO A 70 -20.50 -9.82 12.12
CA PRO A 70 -21.51 -9.13 11.30
C PRO A 70 -21.81 -7.70 11.75
N GLU A 71 -21.80 -7.45 13.07
CA GLU A 71 -22.06 -6.13 13.66
C GLU A 71 -20.99 -5.11 13.23
N LEU A 72 -19.72 -5.52 13.27
CA LEU A 72 -18.60 -4.67 12.82
C LEU A 72 -18.54 -4.56 11.30
N SER A 73 -18.99 -5.60 10.58
CA SER A 73 -19.03 -5.57 9.11
C SER A 73 -20.03 -4.52 8.60
N ALA A 74 -21.11 -4.25 9.33
CA ALA A 74 -22.05 -3.18 8.98
C ALA A 74 -21.36 -1.79 9.03
N ASP A 75 -20.58 -1.54 10.07
CA ASP A 75 -19.85 -0.27 10.21
C ASP A 75 -18.81 -0.05 9.10
N LEU A 76 -18.22 -1.13 8.56
CA LEU A 76 -17.24 -1.04 7.48
C LEU A 76 -17.84 -0.54 6.15
N VAL A 77 -19.15 -0.69 5.95
CA VAL A 77 -19.83 -0.17 4.75
C VAL A 77 -19.82 1.36 4.75
N ASP A 78 -19.98 1.96 5.92
CA ASP A 78 -20.04 3.42 6.07
C ASP A 78 -18.65 4.02 6.35
N MET A 79 -17.86 3.43 7.24
CA MET A 79 -16.58 3.95 7.68
C MET A 79 -15.43 3.54 6.76
N GLY A 80 -15.53 2.39 6.11
CA GLY A 80 -14.52 1.86 5.20
C GLY A 80 -13.25 1.36 5.88
N LEU A 81 -12.18 1.29 5.11
CA LEU A 81 -10.85 0.87 5.53
C LEU A 81 -9.91 2.06 5.55
N THR A 82 -9.10 2.19 6.58
CA THR A 82 -8.04 3.22 6.64
C THR A 82 -6.68 2.56 6.42
N MET A 83 -5.94 3.06 5.44
CA MET A 83 -4.60 2.60 5.11
C MET A 83 -3.54 3.49 5.75
N THR A 84 -2.50 2.86 6.30
CA THR A 84 -1.35 3.53 6.90
C THR A 84 -0.03 2.94 6.39
N GLY A 85 1.09 3.54 6.78
CA GLY A 85 2.41 3.10 6.37
C GLY A 85 2.81 3.53 4.96
N GLY A 86 4.07 3.34 4.59
CA GLY A 86 4.62 3.80 3.31
C GLY A 86 3.98 3.17 2.07
N GLY A 87 3.43 1.95 2.19
CA GLY A 87 2.73 1.28 1.10
C GLY A 87 1.45 1.99 0.67
N SER A 88 0.77 2.68 1.59
CA SER A 88 -0.45 3.45 1.30
C SER A 88 -0.21 4.66 0.39
N LEU A 89 1.04 5.09 0.27
CA LEU A 89 1.45 6.21 -0.61
C LEU A 89 1.57 5.80 -2.09
N LEU A 90 1.41 4.51 -2.41
CA LEU A 90 1.39 4.07 -3.81
C LEU A 90 0.20 4.70 -4.52
N LYS A 91 0.44 5.35 -5.65
CA LYS A 91 -0.57 6.06 -6.41
C LYS A 91 -1.77 5.17 -6.77
N ASN A 92 -2.98 5.66 -6.54
CA ASN A 92 -4.26 4.98 -6.82
C ASN A 92 -4.47 3.64 -6.07
N ILE A 93 -3.74 3.37 -4.98
CA ILE A 93 -3.92 2.12 -4.21
C ILE A 93 -5.28 2.09 -3.51
N ASP A 94 -5.72 3.23 -2.99
CA ASP A 94 -7.05 3.45 -2.41
C ASP A 94 -8.17 3.06 -3.39
N LYS A 95 -8.10 3.56 -4.61
CA LYS A 95 -9.06 3.26 -5.68
C LYS A 95 -9.04 1.78 -6.08
N ARG A 96 -7.84 1.19 -6.13
CA ARG A 96 -7.68 -0.23 -6.44
C ARG A 96 -8.34 -1.10 -5.38
N PHE A 97 -8.07 -0.84 -4.12
CA PHE A 97 -8.60 -1.63 -3.02
C PHE A 97 -10.09 -1.37 -2.83
N SER A 98 -10.57 -0.14 -2.98
CA SER A 98 -12.01 0.15 -2.95
C SER A 98 -12.76 -0.62 -4.04
N LYS A 99 -12.23 -0.66 -5.26
CA LYS A 99 -12.81 -1.42 -6.38
C LYS A 99 -12.85 -2.93 -6.12
N GLU A 100 -11.82 -3.49 -5.49
CA GLU A 100 -11.67 -4.94 -5.26
C GLU A 100 -12.45 -5.43 -4.03
N THR A 101 -12.64 -4.57 -3.02
CA THR A 101 -13.34 -4.90 -1.77
C THR A 101 -14.79 -4.44 -1.75
N GLY A 102 -15.15 -3.45 -2.57
CA GLY A 102 -16.46 -2.80 -2.53
C GLY A 102 -16.65 -1.84 -1.37
N LEU A 103 -15.60 -1.57 -0.58
CA LEU A 103 -15.64 -0.69 0.59
C LEU A 103 -14.94 0.65 0.30
N PRO A 104 -15.34 1.73 0.98
CA PRO A 104 -14.56 2.96 0.99
C PRO A 104 -13.14 2.68 1.52
N VAL A 105 -12.11 3.26 0.88
CA VAL A 105 -10.72 3.13 1.33
C VAL A 105 -10.12 4.51 1.45
N ASN A 106 -9.65 4.84 2.64
CA ASN A 106 -9.07 6.13 2.97
C ASN A 106 -7.58 5.97 3.31
N ILE A 107 -6.77 6.94 2.95
CA ILE A 107 -5.36 7.01 3.36
C ILE A 107 -5.30 7.99 4.53
N ALA A 108 -4.62 7.62 5.62
CA ALA A 108 -4.42 8.50 6.76
C ALA A 108 -3.64 9.76 6.39
N ASP A 109 -3.89 10.88 7.06
CA ASP A 109 -3.27 12.17 6.75
C ASP A 109 -1.73 12.13 6.81
N ASP A 110 -1.16 11.43 7.79
CA ASP A 110 0.28 11.15 7.87
C ASP A 110 0.52 9.65 8.04
N PRO A 111 0.47 8.88 6.94
CA PRO A 111 0.48 7.44 7.02
C PRO A 111 1.81 6.86 7.53
N LEU A 112 2.91 7.59 7.42
CA LEU A 112 4.23 7.13 7.89
C LEU A 112 4.37 7.23 9.40
N SER A 113 3.69 8.19 10.04
CA SER A 113 3.79 8.47 11.47
C SER A 113 2.68 7.81 12.30
N CYS A 114 1.66 7.23 11.67
CA CYS A 114 0.48 6.68 12.36
C CYS A 114 0.82 5.69 13.48
N VAL A 115 1.76 4.76 13.22
CA VAL A 115 2.15 3.74 14.21
C VAL A 115 2.84 4.39 15.41
N ALA A 116 3.79 5.31 15.17
CA ALA A 116 4.51 6.00 16.24
C ALA A 116 3.57 6.88 17.06
N ILE A 117 2.70 7.64 16.41
CA ILE A 117 1.71 8.51 17.08
C ILE A 117 0.71 7.65 17.87
N GLY A 118 0.21 6.56 17.28
CA GLY A 118 -0.73 5.64 17.92
C GLY A 118 -0.13 4.99 19.17
N THR A 119 1.10 4.52 19.07
CA THR A 119 1.84 3.95 20.21
C THR A 119 2.06 5.00 21.31
N GLY A 120 2.43 6.22 20.94
CA GLY A 120 2.57 7.34 21.90
C GLY A 120 1.25 7.62 22.63
N LYS A 121 0.15 7.73 21.90
CA LYS A 121 -1.18 7.93 22.49
C LYS A 121 -1.60 6.78 23.42
N ALA A 122 -1.29 5.53 23.07
CA ALA A 122 -1.59 4.38 23.93
C ALA A 122 -0.77 4.43 25.23
N LEU A 123 0.50 4.82 25.18
CA LEU A 123 1.35 4.99 26.35
C LEU A 123 0.92 6.16 27.26
N GLU A 124 0.46 7.27 26.67
CA GLU A 124 -0.06 8.41 27.43
C GLU A 124 -1.40 8.11 28.11
N ASN A 125 -2.17 7.17 27.61
CA ASN A 125 -3.50 6.80 28.11
C ASN A 125 -3.56 5.32 28.57
N GLN A 126 -2.56 4.88 29.30
CA GLN A 126 -2.41 3.47 29.74
C GLN A 126 -3.63 2.92 30.46
N GLU A 127 -4.36 3.74 31.24
CA GLU A 127 -5.57 3.33 31.95
C GLU A 127 -6.68 2.86 30.97
N ILE A 128 -6.80 3.57 29.82
CA ILE A 128 -7.82 3.25 28.80
C ILE A 128 -7.41 2.02 27.98
N PHE A 129 -6.11 1.87 27.73
CA PHE A 129 -5.56 0.80 26.90
C PHE A 129 -4.95 -0.37 27.68
N SER A 130 -5.17 -0.41 29.02
CA SER A 130 -4.60 -1.43 29.90
C SER A 130 -4.92 -2.85 29.49
N GLU A 131 -6.18 -3.10 29.06
CA GLU A 131 -6.60 -4.43 28.61
C GLU A 131 -5.85 -4.88 27.33
N VAL A 132 -5.58 -3.97 26.40
CA VAL A 132 -4.85 -4.26 25.16
C VAL A 132 -3.34 -4.39 25.39
N LEU A 133 -2.80 -3.65 26.36
CA LEU A 133 -1.36 -3.65 26.70
C LEU A 133 -0.94 -4.79 27.62
N SER A 134 -1.89 -5.45 28.30
CA SER A 134 -1.60 -6.50 29.29
C SER A 134 -1.54 -7.92 28.71
N GLU A 135 -1.84 -8.14 27.45
CA GLU A 135 -1.83 -9.46 26.79
C GLU A 135 -0.47 -9.89 26.22
N TYR A 136 0.64 -9.22 26.60
CA TYR A 136 1.99 -9.61 26.17
C TYR A 136 2.93 -9.82 27.37
#